data_963a06290c909ad62663899efb8c09f4
#
_entry.id   963a06290c909ad62663899efb8c09f4
#
_cell.length_a   1.000
_cell.length_b   1.000
_cell.length_c   1.000
_cell.angle_alpha   90.00
_cell.angle_beta   90.00
_cell.angle_gamma   90.00
#
_symmetry.space_group_name_H-M   'P 1'
#
loop_
_entity.id
_entity.type
_entity.pdbx_description
1 polymer ?
#
loop_
_entity_poly.entity_id
_entity_poly.type
_entity_poly.pdbx_seq_one_letter_code
_entity_poly.pdbx_strand_id
1 'polypeptide(L)'
;MSYDTPIGLSPYVTLSEQVTVVTSQMADQDAGSVGSGDAVASSELTEYGIKGSFLNDQLFVQANYYEQERTNLNSQDTVTNQVSYGEGYEVEIRYLVSEALTITIGFSDLEVRNLTTLEGGGRFSMYGADDLPHIDPALIYGASAWGTVSTSESNPNAIRAGIPDQILAASAIYDLQNGVSGFVSVTDVSSVYSGFSQAVELPAYTLVNAGVKWDAGQWSFTLNGKNLTDERYFRSNFPNLFGGVIVLPELPRHYQFNATFKF
;
A
#
# COMPACT_ATOMS: atom_id res chain seq x y z
N MET A 1 -24.68 5.16 -4.25
CA MET A 1 -26.05 4.61 -4.59
C MET A 1 -25.92 3.11 -4.71
N SER A 2 -26.80 2.34 -4.09
CA SER A 2 -26.82 0.87 -4.17
C SER A 2 -28.19 0.37 -4.49
N TYR A 3 -28.26 -0.83 -5.08
CA TYR A 3 -29.50 -1.50 -5.41
C TYR A 3 -29.45 -2.95 -4.95
N ASP A 4 -30.36 -3.35 -4.06
CA ASP A 4 -30.42 -4.71 -3.56
C ASP A 4 -31.27 -5.58 -4.50
N THR A 5 -30.65 -6.61 -5.07
CA THR A 5 -31.32 -7.54 -5.97
C THR A 5 -31.91 -8.70 -5.21
N PRO A 6 -32.97 -9.37 -5.74
CA PRO A 6 -33.56 -10.56 -5.11
C PRO A 6 -32.60 -11.75 -4.97
N ILE A 7 -31.47 -11.74 -5.66
CA ILE A 7 -30.49 -12.83 -5.65
C ILE A 7 -29.36 -12.60 -4.63
N GLY A 8 -29.49 -11.58 -3.75
CA GLY A 8 -28.50 -11.30 -2.72
C GLY A 8 -27.27 -10.55 -3.20
N LEU A 9 -27.28 -10.00 -4.41
CA LEU A 9 -26.24 -9.12 -4.93
C LEU A 9 -26.68 -7.67 -4.87
N SER A 10 -25.79 -6.78 -4.49
CA SER A 10 -26.03 -5.33 -4.41
C SER A 10 -24.98 -4.60 -5.22
N PRO A 11 -25.23 -4.31 -6.50
CA PRO A 11 -24.39 -3.39 -7.26
C PRO A 11 -24.49 -1.99 -6.68
N TYR A 12 -23.38 -1.26 -6.75
CA TYR A 12 -23.32 0.10 -6.24
C TYR A 12 -22.38 0.99 -7.06
N VAL A 13 -22.60 2.28 -6.94
CA VAL A 13 -21.72 3.32 -7.44
C VAL A 13 -21.47 4.32 -6.32
N THR A 14 -20.21 4.65 -6.11
CA THR A 14 -19.77 5.70 -5.19
C THR A 14 -19.14 6.82 -5.97
N LEU A 15 -19.60 8.03 -5.75
CA LEU A 15 -18.97 9.26 -6.20
C LEU A 15 -18.63 10.05 -4.93
N SER A 16 -17.38 10.35 -4.73
CA SER A 16 -16.92 11.05 -3.53
C SER A 16 -15.92 12.13 -3.91
N GLU A 17 -16.10 13.27 -3.30
CA GLU A 17 -15.13 14.36 -3.33
C GLU A 17 -14.68 14.61 -1.89
N GLN A 18 -13.39 14.69 -1.68
CA GLN A 18 -12.81 14.96 -0.38
C GLN A 18 -11.80 16.09 -0.48
N VAL A 19 -11.83 16.97 0.51
CA VAL A 19 -10.85 18.04 0.65
C VAL A 19 -9.96 17.76 1.85
N THR A 20 -8.66 17.83 1.64
CA THR A 20 -7.65 17.61 2.67
C THR A 20 -6.80 18.85 2.83
N VAL A 21 -6.52 19.24 4.06
CA VAL A 21 -5.59 20.33 4.35
C VAL A 21 -4.16 19.87 4.02
N VAL A 22 -3.46 20.69 3.26
CA VAL A 22 -2.06 20.44 2.93
C VAL A 22 -1.17 21.00 4.03
N THR A 23 -0.38 20.13 4.62
CA THR A 23 0.59 20.51 5.66
C THR A 23 1.99 20.15 5.22
N SER A 24 2.99 20.86 5.74
CA SER A 24 4.40 20.49 5.61
C SER A 24 4.73 19.24 6.41
N GLN A 25 5.98 18.78 6.30
CA GLN A 25 6.48 17.67 7.12
C GLN A 25 6.42 17.93 8.62
N MET A 26 6.35 19.19 9.05
CA MET A 26 6.20 19.59 10.43
C MET A 26 4.74 19.82 10.85
N ALA A 27 3.79 19.44 10.00
CA ALA A 27 2.35 19.64 10.19
C ALA A 27 1.92 21.11 10.33
N ASP A 28 2.75 22.04 9.88
CA ASP A 28 2.45 23.46 9.75
C ASP A 28 1.95 23.80 8.34
N GLN A 29 1.28 24.93 8.21
CA GLN A 29 0.86 25.47 6.94
C GLN A 29 1.71 26.67 6.61
N ASP A 30 2.18 26.75 5.38
CA ASP A 30 2.83 27.97 4.89
C ASP A 30 1.82 29.08 4.67
N ALA A 31 2.15 30.29 5.15
CA ALA A 31 1.28 31.44 5.04
C ALA A 31 1.04 31.86 3.58
N GLY A 32 2.01 31.58 2.69
CA GLY A 32 1.87 31.82 1.25
C GLY A 32 0.81 30.91 0.63
N SER A 33 0.84 29.63 0.94
CA SER A 33 -0.13 28.64 0.48
C SER A 33 -1.56 28.93 0.97
N VAL A 34 -1.69 29.40 2.22
CA VAL A 34 -2.99 29.86 2.74
C VAL A 34 -3.48 31.08 2.00
N GLY A 35 -2.57 32.03 1.70
CA GLY A 35 -2.91 33.28 0.99
C GLY A 35 -3.25 33.08 -0.49
N SER A 36 -2.66 32.07 -1.15
CA SER A 36 -2.95 31.73 -2.55
C SER A 36 -4.17 30.82 -2.74
N GLY A 37 -4.68 30.23 -1.65
CA GLY A 37 -5.76 29.25 -1.72
C GLY A 37 -5.28 27.80 -1.94
N ASP A 38 -3.97 27.57 -1.96
CA ASP A 38 -3.35 26.26 -2.19
C ASP A 38 -3.18 25.43 -0.90
N ALA A 39 -3.80 25.90 0.19
CA ALA A 39 -3.73 25.23 1.50
C ALA A 39 -4.59 23.97 1.58
N VAL A 40 -5.35 23.66 0.55
CA VAL A 40 -6.22 22.49 0.49
C VAL A 40 -6.04 21.77 -0.83
N ALA A 41 -6.11 20.43 -0.78
CA ALA A 41 -6.07 19.57 -1.94
C ALA A 41 -7.38 18.82 -2.07
N SER A 42 -7.90 18.70 -3.26
CA SER A 42 -9.07 17.87 -3.56
C SER A 42 -8.67 16.45 -3.97
N SER A 43 -9.55 15.53 -3.72
CA SER A 43 -9.48 14.14 -4.20
C SER A 43 -10.87 13.75 -4.67
N GLU A 44 -10.93 13.18 -5.85
CA GLU A 44 -12.17 12.67 -6.44
C GLU A 44 -12.05 11.15 -6.57
N LEU A 45 -13.10 10.44 -6.18
CA LEU A 45 -13.22 9.00 -6.29
C LEU A 45 -14.48 8.63 -7.01
N THR A 46 -14.33 7.80 -8.03
CA THR A 46 -15.43 7.10 -8.68
C THR A 46 -15.21 5.61 -8.48
N GLU A 47 -16.18 4.92 -7.91
CA GLU A 47 -16.11 3.49 -7.66
C GLU A 47 -17.38 2.79 -8.16
N TYR A 48 -17.19 1.68 -8.85
CA TYR A 48 -18.24 0.78 -9.29
C TYR A 48 -18.01 -0.58 -8.65
N GLY A 49 -18.99 -1.09 -7.95
CA GLY A 49 -18.80 -2.34 -7.24
C GLY A 49 -20.06 -3.18 -7.18
N ILE A 50 -19.82 -4.41 -6.77
CA ILE A 50 -20.86 -5.37 -6.45
C ILE A 50 -20.48 -6.06 -5.15
N LYS A 51 -21.45 -6.19 -4.26
CA LYS A 51 -21.28 -6.94 -3.02
C LYS A 51 -22.46 -7.85 -2.80
N GLY A 52 -22.24 -8.92 -2.08
CA GLY A 52 -23.30 -9.86 -1.78
C GLY A 52 -22.99 -10.73 -0.57
N SER A 53 -24.05 -11.19 0.05
CA SER A 53 -24.01 -12.14 1.15
C SER A 53 -24.78 -13.40 0.75
N PHE A 54 -24.19 -14.55 0.98
CA PHE A 54 -24.68 -15.85 0.54
C PHE A 54 -24.57 -16.87 1.67
N LEU A 55 -25.19 -18.02 1.47
CA LEU A 55 -25.14 -19.15 2.42
C LEU A 55 -25.60 -18.73 3.84
N ASN A 56 -26.71 -18.01 3.94
CA ASN A 56 -27.24 -17.47 5.19
C ASN A 56 -26.20 -16.56 5.89
N ASP A 57 -25.64 -15.62 5.15
CA ASP A 57 -24.62 -14.65 5.61
C ASP A 57 -23.27 -15.26 6.02
N GLN A 58 -23.04 -16.53 5.69
CA GLN A 58 -21.74 -17.15 5.94
C GLN A 58 -20.67 -16.76 4.92
N LEU A 59 -21.07 -16.40 3.71
CA LEU A 59 -20.16 -15.99 2.64
C LEU A 59 -20.47 -14.57 2.20
N PHE A 60 -19.53 -13.67 2.43
CA PHE A 60 -19.55 -12.32 1.90
C PHE A 60 -18.53 -12.20 0.77
N VAL A 61 -18.94 -11.58 -0.33
CA VAL A 61 -18.08 -11.29 -1.48
C VAL A 61 -18.31 -9.84 -1.90
N GLN A 62 -17.20 -9.15 -2.16
CA GLN A 62 -17.20 -7.82 -2.75
C GLN A 62 -16.17 -7.77 -3.86
N ALA A 63 -16.51 -7.11 -4.96
CA ALA A 63 -15.58 -6.75 -6.01
C ALA A 63 -15.89 -5.34 -6.48
N ASN A 64 -14.87 -4.55 -6.70
CA ASN A 64 -15.00 -3.18 -7.18
C ASN A 64 -13.89 -2.84 -8.18
N TYR A 65 -14.20 -1.85 -8.99
CA TYR A 65 -13.25 -1.09 -9.77
C TYR A 65 -13.36 0.37 -9.35
N TYR A 66 -12.24 1.02 -9.18
CA TYR A 66 -12.23 2.43 -8.81
C TYR A 66 -11.22 3.24 -9.63
N GLU A 67 -11.54 4.51 -9.75
CA GLU A 67 -10.66 5.55 -10.27
C GLU A 67 -10.59 6.66 -9.23
N GLN A 68 -9.39 7.08 -8.91
CA GLN A 68 -9.16 8.16 -7.96
C GLN A 68 -8.17 9.16 -8.53
N GLU A 69 -8.57 10.42 -8.54
CA GLU A 69 -7.67 11.52 -8.78
C GLU A 69 -7.41 12.25 -7.46
N ARG A 70 -6.15 12.53 -7.18
CA ARG A 70 -5.75 13.23 -5.97
C ARG A 70 -4.73 14.31 -6.29
N THR A 71 -5.04 15.53 -5.90
CA THR A 71 -4.08 16.63 -5.93
C THR A 71 -3.27 16.61 -4.65
N ASN A 72 -1.96 16.39 -4.76
CA ASN A 72 -1.02 16.51 -3.67
C ASN A 72 -0.26 17.81 -3.83
N LEU A 73 -0.41 18.70 -2.87
CA LEU A 73 0.40 19.90 -2.75
C LEU A 73 1.51 19.64 -1.73
N ASN A 74 2.73 19.95 -2.10
CA ASN A 74 3.82 19.96 -1.13
C ASN A 74 4.08 21.40 -0.75
N SER A 75 4.00 21.70 0.54
CA SER A 75 4.25 23.03 1.10
C SER A 75 5.73 23.44 1.13
N GLN A 76 6.62 22.56 0.73
CA GLN A 76 8.02 22.93 0.53
C GLN A 76 8.16 23.47 -0.90
N ASP A 77 8.55 24.70 -1.08
CA ASP A 77 8.70 25.47 -2.32
C ASP A 77 9.31 24.74 -3.54
N THR A 78 9.58 23.47 -3.42
CA THR A 78 10.24 22.63 -4.43
C THR A 78 9.29 21.73 -5.21
N VAL A 79 8.03 21.57 -4.79
CA VAL A 79 7.06 20.74 -5.49
C VAL A 79 5.75 21.49 -5.63
N THR A 80 5.48 21.88 -6.84
CA THR A 80 4.19 22.44 -7.22
C THR A 80 3.23 21.31 -7.55
N ASN A 81 1.98 21.46 -7.21
CA ASN A 81 0.82 20.61 -7.51
C ASN A 81 1.12 19.30 -8.21
N GLN A 82 1.20 18.23 -7.44
CA GLN A 82 1.23 16.88 -8.00
C GLN A 82 -0.18 16.35 -8.04
N VAL A 83 -0.66 16.04 -9.21
CA VAL A 83 -1.88 15.26 -9.39
C VAL A 83 -1.47 13.82 -9.61
N SER A 84 -1.95 12.93 -8.77
CA SER A 84 -1.83 11.50 -8.95
C SER A 84 -3.18 10.93 -9.35
N TYR A 85 -3.15 9.99 -10.27
CA TYR A 85 -4.28 9.20 -10.68
C TYR A 85 -4.03 7.75 -10.29
N GLY A 86 -5.02 7.13 -9.70
CA GLY A 86 -4.99 5.71 -9.35
C GLY A 86 -6.23 5.04 -9.88
N GLU A 87 -6.05 3.88 -10.48
CA GLU A 87 -7.15 3.01 -10.89
C GLU A 87 -6.84 1.58 -10.48
N GLY A 88 -7.86 0.81 -10.18
CA GLY A 88 -7.62 -0.56 -9.75
C GLY A 88 -8.88 -1.37 -9.49
N TYR A 89 -8.62 -2.64 -9.26
CA TYR A 89 -9.63 -3.62 -8.88
C TYR A 89 -9.34 -4.11 -7.47
N GLU A 90 -10.40 -4.29 -6.70
CA GLU A 90 -10.33 -4.93 -5.39
C GLU A 90 -11.35 -6.05 -5.31
N VAL A 91 -10.94 -7.15 -4.68
CA VAL A 91 -11.82 -8.28 -4.37
C VAL A 91 -11.64 -8.64 -2.92
N GLU A 92 -12.74 -8.76 -2.20
CA GLU A 92 -12.77 -9.24 -0.82
C GLU A 92 -13.71 -10.42 -0.69
N ILE A 93 -13.25 -11.47 -0.02
CA ILE A 93 -14.04 -12.64 0.33
C ILE A 93 -13.89 -12.90 1.82
N ARG A 94 -15.00 -13.01 2.53
CA ARG A 94 -15.06 -13.50 3.92
C ARG A 94 -15.97 -14.69 3.97
N TYR A 95 -15.45 -15.81 4.45
CA TYR A 95 -16.20 -17.05 4.53
C TYR A 95 -16.14 -17.65 5.93
N LEU A 96 -17.29 -17.67 6.60
CA LEU A 96 -17.48 -18.41 7.84
C LEU A 96 -17.83 -19.86 7.46
N VAL A 97 -16.80 -20.69 7.25
CA VAL A 97 -16.93 -22.08 6.81
C VAL A 97 -17.70 -22.89 7.84
N SER A 98 -17.46 -22.60 9.11
CA SER A 98 -18.13 -23.16 10.27
C SER A 98 -18.00 -22.20 11.46
N GLU A 99 -18.64 -22.51 12.58
CA GLU A 99 -18.43 -21.74 13.83
C GLU A 99 -16.96 -21.71 14.27
N ALA A 100 -16.16 -22.66 13.81
CA ALA A 100 -14.76 -22.78 14.17
C ALA A 100 -13.78 -22.21 13.13
N LEU A 101 -14.17 -22.10 11.85
CA LEU A 101 -13.25 -21.74 10.76
C LEU A 101 -13.75 -20.53 9.98
N THR A 102 -12.95 -19.49 9.99
CA THR A 102 -13.13 -18.29 9.17
C THR A 102 -11.98 -18.14 8.18
N ILE A 103 -12.29 -17.84 6.92
CA ILE A 103 -11.34 -17.56 5.86
C ILE A 103 -11.60 -16.14 5.35
N THR A 104 -10.52 -15.37 5.17
CA THR A 104 -10.58 -14.06 4.55
C THR A 104 -9.56 -14.00 3.41
N ILE A 105 -9.96 -13.49 2.27
CA ILE A 105 -9.10 -13.28 1.10
C ILE A 105 -9.33 -11.86 0.62
N GLY A 106 -8.25 -11.12 0.41
CA GLY A 106 -8.25 -9.80 -0.22
C GLY A 106 -7.26 -9.79 -1.38
N PHE A 107 -7.67 -9.26 -2.50
CA PHE A 107 -6.82 -9.04 -3.65
C PHE A 107 -7.01 -7.61 -4.15
N SER A 108 -5.90 -6.94 -4.45
CA SER A 108 -5.91 -5.64 -5.12
C SER A 108 -4.96 -5.67 -6.32
N ASP A 109 -5.41 -5.06 -7.41
CA ASP A 109 -4.61 -4.76 -8.59
C ASP A 109 -4.75 -3.25 -8.82
N LEU A 110 -3.66 -2.52 -8.66
CA LEU A 110 -3.66 -1.07 -8.57
C LEU A 110 -2.55 -0.49 -9.44
N GLU A 111 -2.88 0.45 -10.30
CA GLU A 111 -1.90 1.29 -10.97
C GLU A 111 -2.03 2.74 -10.49
N VAL A 112 -0.92 3.32 -10.03
CA VAL A 112 -0.86 4.74 -9.66
C VAL A 112 0.12 5.46 -10.55
N ARG A 113 -0.37 6.50 -11.21
CA ARG A 113 0.41 7.36 -12.11
C ARG A 113 0.50 8.79 -11.57
N ASN A 114 1.59 9.45 -11.87
CA ASN A 114 1.69 10.88 -11.67
C ASN A 114 1.22 11.60 -12.94
N LEU A 115 0.14 12.35 -12.86
CA LEU A 115 -0.39 13.11 -13.98
C LEU A 115 0.39 14.41 -14.22
N THR A 116 1.05 14.91 -13.18
CA THR A 116 1.91 16.07 -13.28
C THR A 116 3.31 15.71 -12.88
N THR A 117 4.24 16.10 -13.71
CA THR A 117 5.64 15.80 -13.49
C THR A 117 6.38 16.86 -12.80
N LEU A 118 5.86 17.37 -11.81
CA LEU A 118 6.52 18.47 -11.14
C LEU A 118 7.18 18.07 -9.85
N GLU A 119 8.08 17.14 -9.96
CA GLU A 119 9.15 17.09 -9.01
C GLU A 119 10.33 17.91 -9.54
N GLY A 120 10.08 19.20 -9.71
CA GLY A 120 11.12 20.19 -9.91
C GLY A 120 11.90 20.35 -8.62
N GLY A 121 12.95 19.62 -8.45
CA GLY A 121 13.86 19.71 -7.33
C GLY A 121 15.13 18.98 -7.65
N GLY A 122 16.23 19.42 -7.09
CA GLY A 122 17.47 18.68 -7.16
C GLY A 122 17.32 17.35 -6.42
N ARG A 123 17.62 16.26 -7.09
CA ARG A 123 17.65 14.94 -6.48
C ARG A 123 19.07 14.44 -6.44
N PHE A 124 19.39 13.73 -5.38
CA PHE A 124 20.70 13.13 -5.22
C PHE A 124 20.62 11.66 -5.58
N SER A 125 21.48 11.20 -6.48
CA SER A 125 21.67 9.79 -6.74
C SER A 125 23.05 9.37 -6.27
N MET A 126 23.11 8.27 -5.54
CA MET A 126 24.36 7.65 -5.14
C MET A 126 24.92 6.69 -6.20
N TYR A 127 24.14 6.43 -7.27
CA TYR A 127 24.50 5.51 -8.32
C TYR A 127 24.98 6.29 -9.54
N GLY A 128 26.07 5.82 -10.13
CA GLY A 128 26.53 6.27 -11.44
C GLY A 128 25.89 5.47 -12.57
N ALA A 129 26.05 5.95 -13.79
CA ALA A 129 25.56 5.23 -14.99
C ALA A 129 26.18 3.84 -15.12
N ASP A 130 27.41 3.66 -14.66
CA ASP A 130 28.11 2.36 -14.73
C ASP A 130 27.55 1.34 -13.72
N ASP A 131 26.93 1.81 -12.64
CA ASP A 131 26.35 0.93 -11.62
C ASP A 131 25.01 0.34 -12.05
N LEU A 132 24.34 0.99 -13.01
CA LEU A 132 23.00 0.62 -13.47
C LEU A 132 22.95 0.56 -15.01
N PRO A 133 23.69 -0.36 -15.62
CA PRO A 133 23.90 -0.40 -17.08
C PRO A 133 22.65 -0.70 -17.90
N HIS A 134 21.56 -1.13 -17.26
CA HIS A 134 20.29 -1.45 -17.90
C HIS A 134 19.31 -0.27 -17.90
N ILE A 135 19.69 0.85 -17.28
CA ILE A 135 18.85 2.04 -17.20
C ILE A 135 19.44 3.12 -18.07
N ASP A 136 18.58 3.87 -18.76
CA ASP A 136 19.00 5.02 -19.54
C ASP A 136 19.82 5.98 -18.67
N PRO A 137 21.07 6.28 -19.06
CA PRO A 137 21.91 7.23 -18.31
C PRO A 137 21.28 8.60 -18.09
N ALA A 138 20.32 8.99 -18.94
CA ALA A 138 19.56 10.21 -18.75
C ALA A 138 18.66 10.19 -17.52
N LEU A 139 18.28 9.00 -17.06
CA LEU A 139 17.47 8.78 -15.88
C LEU A 139 18.29 8.60 -14.62
N ILE A 140 19.59 8.32 -14.79
CA ILE A 140 20.52 8.12 -13.70
C ILE A 140 21.39 9.34 -13.63
N TYR A 141 21.34 10.08 -12.71
CA TYR A 141 21.98 11.26 -12.63
C TYR A 141 23.17 11.51 -12.09
N GLY A 142 23.84 12.24 -12.63
CA GLY A 142 25.01 13.05 -12.43
C GLY A 142 26.18 12.27 -11.87
N ALA A 143 27.09 12.00 -12.65
CA ALA A 143 28.47 11.54 -12.48
C ALA A 143 29.21 11.79 -11.15
N SER A 144 28.55 12.26 -10.11
CA SER A 144 29.12 12.36 -8.77
C SER A 144 28.11 11.88 -7.72
N ALA A 145 28.60 11.30 -6.64
CA ALA A 145 27.79 10.83 -5.51
C ALA A 145 26.86 11.91 -4.89
N TRP A 146 27.01 13.15 -5.32
CA TRP A 146 26.24 14.30 -4.91
C TRP A 146 25.66 15.05 -6.10
N GLY A 147 25.52 14.37 -7.24
CA GLY A 147 24.89 14.95 -8.42
C GLY A 147 23.42 15.22 -8.18
N THR A 148 23.00 16.43 -8.47
CA THR A 148 21.59 16.79 -8.48
C THR A 148 20.97 16.26 -9.76
N VAL A 149 20.01 15.37 -9.64
CA VAL A 149 19.20 14.97 -10.76
C VAL A 149 18.08 15.95 -10.88
N SER A 150 18.05 16.68 -11.93
CA SER A 150 16.84 17.33 -12.39
C SER A 150 16.02 16.30 -13.15
N THR A 151 15.08 15.68 -12.52
CA THR A 151 14.04 14.95 -13.24
C THR A 151 13.02 15.95 -13.71
N SER A 152 13.39 16.68 -14.74
CA SER A 152 12.45 17.55 -15.46
C SER A 152 11.59 16.75 -16.44
N GLU A 153 11.63 15.44 -16.36
CA GLU A 153 10.85 14.65 -17.25
C GLU A 153 9.40 14.64 -16.82
N SER A 154 8.66 15.44 -17.58
CA SER A 154 7.25 15.38 -17.64
C SER A 154 6.82 14.11 -18.34
N ASN A 155 6.78 13.02 -17.62
CA ASN A 155 6.06 11.84 -18.05
C ASN A 155 4.77 11.76 -17.23
N PRO A 156 3.66 12.31 -17.73
CA PRO A 156 2.37 12.27 -17.06
C PRO A 156 1.84 10.84 -16.87
N ASN A 157 2.49 9.86 -17.46
CA ASN A 157 2.13 8.46 -17.34
C ASN A 157 3.17 7.68 -16.52
N ALA A 158 4.07 8.37 -15.83
CA ALA A 158 5.04 7.68 -14.98
C ALA A 158 4.34 6.98 -13.82
N ILE A 159 4.50 5.66 -13.76
CA ILE A 159 4.03 4.86 -12.63
C ILE A 159 4.71 5.36 -11.36
N ARG A 160 3.93 5.54 -10.33
CA ARG A 160 4.44 6.03 -9.04
C ARG A 160 5.26 4.95 -8.36
N ALA A 161 6.51 5.27 -8.06
CA ALA A 161 7.39 4.37 -7.32
C ALA A 161 6.88 4.13 -5.88
N GLY A 162 7.22 2.98 -5.33
CA GLY A 162 6.94 2.62 -3.94
C GLY A 162 5.57 2.00 -3.69
N ILE A 163 4.76 1.83 -4.73
CA ILE A 163 3.44 1.21 -4.66
C ILE A 163 3.47 -0.07 -5.48
N PRO A 164 3.28 -1.26 -4.87
CA PRO A 164 3.17 -2.49 -5.62
C PRO A 164 1.85 -2.53 -6.39
N ASP A 165 1.90 -3.04 -7.62
CA ASP A 165 0.72 -3.12 -8.48
C ASP A 165 -0.27 -4.18 -7.98
N GLN A 166 0.23 -5.28 -7.41
CA GLN A 166 -0.63 -6.37 -6.96
C GLN A 166 -0.29 -6.79 -5.55
N ILE A 167 -1.34 -6.98 -4.76
CA ILE A 167 -1.26 -7.54 -3.41
C ILE A 167 -2.36 -8.58 -3.25
N LEU A 168 -1.98 -9.80 -2.88
CA LEU A 168 -2.88 -10.84 -2.42
C LEU A 168 -2.64 -11.09 -0.94
N ALA A 169 -3.69 -11.03 -0.14
CA ALA A 169 -3.65 -11.39 1.27
C ALA A 169 -4.73 -12.45 1.56
N ALA A 170 -4.34 -13.55 2.14
CA ALA A 170 -5.26 -14.59 2.57
C ALA A 170 -4.98 -15.00 4.00
N SER A 171 -6.01 -15.28 4.78
CA SER A 171 -5.88 -15.80 6.13
C SER A 171 -6.98 -16.80 6.47
N ALA A 172 -6.64 -17.75 7.32
CA ALA A 172 -7.57 -18.67 7.94
C ALA A 172 -7.37 -18.65 9.45
N ILE A 173 -8.46 -18.56 10.19
CA ILE A 173 -8.50 -18.61 11.64
C ILE A 173 -9.34 -19.82 12.04
N TYR A 174 -8.78 -20.67 12.89
CA TYR A 174 -9.47 -21.84 13.40
C TYR A 174 -9.54 -21.79 14.93
N ASP A 175 -10.76 -21.84 15.47
CA ASP A 175 -11.04 -21.90 16.90
C ASP A 175 -11.44 -23.31 17.29
N LEU A 176 -10.64 -23.98 18.10
CA LEU A 176 -10.92 -25.33 18.60
C LEU A 176 -12.03 -25.37 19.66
N GLN A 177 -12.59 -24.20 20.05
CA GLN A 177 -13.66 -24.04 21.04
C GLN A 177 -13.33 -24.60 22.46
N ASN A 178 -12.07 -24.90 22.73
CA ASN A 178 -11.55 -25.37 24.00
C ASN A 178 -10.52 -24.40 24.61
N GLY A 179 -10.57 -23.13 24.18
CA GLY A 179 -9.62 -22.10 24.58
C GLY A 179 -8.35 -22.06 23.72
N VAL A 180 -8.25 -22.91 22.70
CA VAL A 180 -7.13 -22.90 21.75
C VAL A 180 -7.64 -22.41 20.40
N SER A 181 -6.95 -21.43 19.82
CA SER A 181 -7.17 -20.96 18.46
C SER A 181 -5.86 -20.82 17.71
N GLY A 182 -5.91 -20.89 16.40
CA GLY A 182 -4.74 -20.72 15.55
C GLY A 182 -5.09 -19.95 14.30
N PHE A 183 -4.08 -19.36 13.68
CA PHE A 183 -4.22 -18.73 12.37
C PHE A 183 -3.04 -19.06 11.47
N VAL A 184 -3.29 -18.98 10.19
CA VAL A 184 -2.28 -18.92 9.14
C VAL A 184 -2.62 -17.77 8.21
N SER A 185 -1.62 -17.03 7.73
CA SER A 185 -1.81 -16.01 6.71
C SER A 185 -0.71 -16.10 5.66
N VAL A 186 -1.10 -15.74 4.44
CA VAL A 186 -0.20 -15.58 3.29
C VAL A 186 -0.41 -14.19 2.74
N THR A 187 0.69 -13.49 2.47
CA THR A 187 0.68 -12.20 1.77
C THR A 187 1.66 -12.30 0.62
N ASP A 188 1.16 -12.09 -0.58
CA ASP A 188 1.95 -12.03 -1.82
C ASP A 188 1.93 -10.61 -2.34
N VAL A 189 3.09 -10.08 -2.68
CA VAL A 189 3.28 -8.70 -3.11
C VAL A 189 4.12 -8.70 -4.37
N SER A 190 3.65 -8.03 -5.42
CA SER A 190 4.39 -7.86 -6.67
C SER A 190 5.69 -7.09 -6.48
N SER A 191 6.57 -7.14 -7.46
CA SER A 191 7.75 -6.27 -7.49
C SER A 191 7.34 -4.80 -7.48
N VAL A 192 8.22 -3.93 -7.02
CA VAL A 192 7.96 -2.51 -6.93
C VAL A 192 9.23 -1.72 -7.20
N TYR A 193 9.10 -0.64 -7.94
CA TYR A 193 10.21 0.29 -8.11
C TYR A 193 10.42 1.15 -6.87
N SER A 194 11.67 1.32 -6.48
CA SER A 194 12.08 2.26 -5.45
C SER A 194 12.72 3.50 -6.07
N GLY A 195 12.27 4.67 -5.62
CA GLY A 195 12.72 5.95 -6.15
C GLY A 195 12.04 6.37 -7.46
N PHE A 196 12.10 7.66 -7.73
CA PHE A 196 11.40 8.26 -8.85
C PHE A 196 11.97 7.88 -10.22
N SER A 197 13.25 7.55 -10.27
CA SER A 197 13.92 7.14 -11.51
C SER A 197 13.57 5.72 -11.93
N GLN A 198 12.82 4.97 -11.10
CA GLN A 198 12.57 3.55 -11.31
C GLN A 198 13.87 2.73 -11.54
N ALA A 199 14.97 3.22 -10.98
CA ALA A 199 16.30 2.65 -11.20
C ALA A 199 16.50 1.34 -10.46
N VAL A 200 15.82 1.14 -9.36
CA VAL A 200 15.93 -0.06 -8.54
C VAL A 200 14.57 -0.72 -8.41
N GLU A 201 14.46 -1.92 -8.95
CA GLU A 201 13.31 -2.78 -8.76
C GLU A 201 13.54 -3.67 -7.53
N LEU A 202 12.64 -3.60 -6.59
CA LEU A 202 12.58 -4.50 -5.44
C LEU A 202 11.79 -5.74 -5.83
N PRO A 203 12.32 -6.95 -5.58
CA PRO A 203 11.67 -8.18 -6.02
C PRO A 203 10.33 -8.39 -5.33
N ALA A 204 9.42 -9.07 -6.03
CA ALA A 204 8.22 -9.63 -5.45
C ALA A 204 8.55 -10.58 -4.30
N TYR A 205 7.63 -10.72 -3.36
CA TYR A 205 7.82 -11.60 -2.22
C TYR A 205 6.52 -12.19 -1.70
N THR A 206 6.62 -13.39 -1.10
CA THR A 206 5.50 -14.08 -0.45
C THR A 206 5.84 -14.34 1.01
N LEU A 207 5.01 -13.83 1.92
CA LEU A 207 5.17 -14.03 3.35
C LEU A 207 4.14 -15.03 3.88
N VAL A 208 4.62 -15.98 4.66
CA VAL A 208 3.76 -16.92 5.40
C VAL A 208 3.92 -16.67 6.89
N ASN A 209 2.82 -16.43 7.58
CA ASN A 209 2.79 -16.28 9.02
C ASN A 209 1.81 -17.28 9.63
N ALA A 210 2.07 -17.72 10.84
CA ALA A 210 1.14 -18.53 11.60
C ALA A 210 1.27 -18.24 13.10
N GLY A 211 0.21 -18.49 13.83
CA GLY A 211 0.24 -18.35 15.27
C GLY A 211 -0.79 -19.23 15.96
N VAL A 212 -0.55 -19.47 17.23
CA VAL A 212 -1.45 -20.18 18.11
C VAL A 212 -1.67 -19.36 19.38
N LYS A 213 -2.89 -19.34 19.85
CA LYS A 213 -3.30 -18.74 21.11
C LYS A 213 -3.94 -19.80 21.99
N TRP A 214 -3.61 -19.78 23.28
CA TRP A 214 -4.22 -20.62 24.30
C TRP A 214 -4.70 -19.76 25.47
N ASP A 215 -6.01 -19.74 25.69
CA ASP A 215 -6.66 -19.12 26.85
C ASP A 215 -6.86 -20.18 27.94
N ALA A 216 -6.08 -20.10 29.00
CA ALA A 216 -6.09 -20.98 30.16
C ALA A 216 -6.64 -20.26 31.41
N GLY A 217 -7.86 -19.73 31.33
CA GLY A 217 -8.53 -19.00 32.41
C GLY A 217 -7.92 -17.63 32.64
N GLN A 218 -7.20 -17.44 33.74
CA GLN A 218 -6.52 -16.18 34.03
C GLN A 218 -5.28 -15.92 33.17
N TRP A 219 -4.74 -16.96 32.53
CA TRP A 219 -3.60 -16.85 31.64
C TRP A 219 -4.02 -16.93 30.19
N SER A 220 -3.36 -16.16 29.36
CA SER A 220 -3.44 -16.27 27.91
C SER A 220 -2.02 -16.31 27.34
N PHE A 221 -1.74 -17.30 26.53
CA PHE A 221 -0.45 -17.50 25.87
C PHE A 221 -0.63 -17.37 24.36
N THR A 222 0.29 -16.66 23.71
CA THR A 222 0.28 -16.51 22.26
C THR A 222 1.69 -16.74 21.73
N LEU A 223 1.81 -17.61 20.73
CA LEU A 223 3.04 -17.83 19.97
C LEU A 223 2.77 -17.49 18.51
N ASN A 224 3.50 -16.52 17.97
CA ASN A 224 3.44 -16.12 16.58
C ASN A 224 4.78 -16.39 15.90
N GLY A 225 4.74 -17.03 14.74
CA GLY A 225 5.84 -17.12 13.80
C GLY A 225 5.57 -16.23 12.60
N LYS A 226 6.48 -15.34 12.30
CA LYS A 226 6.42 -14.43 11.16
C LYS A 226 7.51 -14.78 10.17
N ASN A 227 7.17 -14.57 8.87
CA ASN A 227 8.06 -14.90 7.77
C ASN A 227 8.59 -16.34 7.88
N LEU A 228 7.69 -17.30 7.98
CA LEU A 228 8.03 -18.71 8.25
C LEU A 228 8.84 -19.34 7.11
N THR A 229 8.72 -18.84 5.91
CA THR A 229 9.50 -19.24 4.73
C THR A 229 10.92 -18.68 4.73
N ASP A 230 11.23 -17.78 5.67
CA ASP A 230 12.52 -17.07 5.76
C ASP A 230 12.85 -16.27 4.48
N GLU A 231 11.82 -15.66 3.90
CA GLU A 231 11.93 -14.84 2.71
C GLU A 231 12.81 -13.62 2.97
N ARG A 232 13.74 -13.35 2.07
CA ARG A 232 14.53 -12.11 2.10
C ARG A 232 13.83 -11.07 1.26
N TYR A 233 13.20 -10.11 1.89
CA TYR A 233 12.42 -9.11 1.22
C TYR A 233 12.73 -7.70 1.69
N PHE A 234 12.34 -6.76 0.86
CA PHE A 234 12.59 -5.34 1.07
C PHE A 234 11.30 -4.57 0.85
N ARG A 235 11.10 -3.53 1.65
CA ARG A 235 10.06 -2.55 1.35
C ARG A 235 10.67 -1.33 0.69
N SER A 236 9.96 -0.81 -0.28
CA SER A 236 10.22 0.52 -0.77
C SER A 236 9.86 1.53 0.30
N ASN A 237 10.66 2.54 0.45
CA ASN A 237 10.25 3.70 1.22
C ASN A 237 9.65 4.75 0.31
N PHE A 238 8.88 5.62 0.91
CA PHE A 238 8.40 6.83 0.28
C PHE A 238 9.57 7.59 -0.36
N PRO A 239 9.45 8.01 -1.62
CA PRO A 239 10.47 8.84 -2.24
C PRO A 239 10.63 10.10 -1.40
N ASN A 240 11.77 10.23 -0.76
CA ASN A 240 12.01 11.40 0.07
C ASN A 240 12.43 12.60 -0.79
N LEU A 241 12.50 13.76 -0.14
CA LEU A 241 12.93 15.02 -0.75
C LEU A 241 14.24 14.95 -1.52
N PHE A 242 15.03 13.94 -1.27
CA PHE A 242 16.34 13.78 -1.88
C PHE A 242 16.34 12.82 -3.07
N GLY A 243 15.16 12.34 -3.49
CA GLY A 243 15.03 11.40 -4.61
C GLY A 243 15.75 10.08 -4.38
N GLY A 244 16.13 9.82 -3.14
CA GLY A 244 16.93 8.67 -2.81
C GLY A 244 16.13 7.37 -2.98
N VAL A 245 16.80 6.38 -3.50
CA VAL A 245 16.33 5.01 -3.46
C VAL A 245 16.54 4.51 -2.04
N ILE A 246 15.46 4.46 -1.27
CA ILE A 246 15.52 3.92 0.07
C ILE A 246 14.97 2.50 0.04
N VAL A 247 15.83 1.55 0.34
CA VAL A 247 15.50 0.14 0.41
C VAL A 247 15.54 -0.27 1.88
N LEU A 248 14.42 -0.71 2.42
CA LEU A 248 14.32 -1.11 3.81
C LEU A 248 14.33 -2.65 3.89
N PRO A 249 15.43 -3.27 4.34
CA PRO A 249 15.44 -4.69 4.60
C PRO A 249 14.50 -5.01 5.75
N GLU A 250 13.73 -6.06 5.59
CA GLU A 250 12.76 -6.51 6.57
C GLU A 250 13.29 -7.67 7.39
N LEU A 251 12.60 -7.95 8.50
CA LEU A 251 13.04 -8.98 9.43
C LEU A 251 12.95 -10.38 8.79
N PRO A 252 13.99 -11.22 8.99
CA PRO A 252 13.93 -12.63 8.63
C PRO A 252 12.89 -13.37 9.47
N ARG A 253 12.76 -14.67 9.28
CA ARG A 253 11.89 -15.50 10.13
C ARG A 253 12.15 -15.23 11.61
N HIS A 254 11.10 -14.92 12.33
CA HIS A 254 11.18 -14.67 13.76
C HIS A 254 9.92 -15.14 14.49
N TYR A 255 10.07 -15.31 15.80
CA TYR A 255 9.00 -15.77 16.67
C TYR A 255 8.78 -14.79 17.80
N GLN A 256 7.52 -14.62 18.17
CA GLN A 256 7.11 -13.77 19.27
C GLN A 256 6.23 -14.58 20.22
N PHE A 257 6.62 -14.64 21.49
CA PHE A 257 5.83 -15.24 22.55
C PHE A 257 5.31 -14.17 23.51
N ASN A 258 4.02 -14.24 23.83
CA ASN A 258 3.39 -13.38 24.80
C ASN A 258 2.66 -14.23 25.85
N ALA A 259 2.78 -13.83 27.11
CA ALA A 259 2.00 -14.36 28.20
C ALA A 259 1.29 -13.20 28.92
N THR A 260 -0.02 -13.31 29.07
CA THR A 260 -0.85 -12.29 29.70
C THR A 260 -1.59 -12.89 30.89
N PHE A 261 -1.54 -12.22 32.03
CA PHE A 261 -2.30 -12.58 33.22
C PHE A 261 -3.40 -11.56 33.46
N LYS A 262 -4.61 -12.04 33.69
CA LYS A 262 -5.78 -11.22 34.00
C LYS A 262 -6.04 -11.32 35.51
N PHE A 263 -6.04 -10.17 36.18
CA PHE A 263 -6.32 -10.04 37.62
C PHE A 263 -7.81 -10.14 37.91
#